data_f72a2bb63b0d260029145af6e4c42890
#
_entry.id   f72a2bb63b0d260029145af6e4c42890
#
_cell.length_a   1.000
_cell.length_b   1.000
_cell.length_c   1.000
_cell.angle_alpha   90.00
_cell.angle_beta   90.00
_cell.angle_gamma   90.00
#
_symmetry.space_group_name_H-M   'P 1'
#
loop_
_entity.id
_entity.type
_entity.pdbx_description
1 polymer ?
#
loop_
_entity_poly.entity_id
_entity_poly.type
_entity_poly.pdbx_seq_one_letter_code
_entity_poly.pdbx_strand_id
1 'polypeptide(L)'
;SIGYKDSVRNIEASGEFVWNLVTRPLAEAMNQTSAAVAPEVSEFELASLTPLASRLVAPPRIAESPVSFECRLTQLLQLQDVSGQILPTWLVLGEVVAVHIAQRLLVNGIYDTARADHVLRGGGAADYFSVGPEQLFKMLRPRG
;
A
#
# COMPACT_ATOMS: atom_id res chain seq x y z
N SER A 1 7.94 -0.07 -8.46
CA SER A 1 7.73 -1.39 -9.05
C SER A 1 8.94 -1.81 -9.86
N ILE A 2 9.40 -3.03 -9.71
CA ILE A 2 10.43 -3.62 -10.57
C ILE A 2 9.70 -4.35 -11.72
N GLY A 3 10.02 -3.98 -12.98
CA GLY A 3 9.30 -4.38 -14.16
C GLY A 3 8.04 -3.52 -14.41
N TYR A 4 7.59 -3.49 -15.68
CA TYR A 4 6.34 -2.86 -16.07
C TYR A 4 5.19 -3.84 -15.80
N LYS A 5 4.83 -3.94 -14.52
CA LYS A 5 3.78 -4.84 -14.02
C LYS A 5 2.38 -4.34 -14.36
N ASP A 6 1.41 -5.23 -14.26
CA ASP A 6 -0.01 -4.91 -14.45
C ASP A 6 -0.47 -3.73 -13.61
N SER A 7 0.00 -3.62 -12.36
CA SER A 7 -0.31 -2.48 -11.49
C SER A 7 0.13 -1.14 -12.11
N VAL A 8 1.35 -1.07 -12.67
CA VAL A 8 1.85 0.16 -13.31
C VAL A 8 1.03 0.48 -14.55
N ARG A 9 0.78 -0.52 -15.41
CA ARG A 9 -0.02 -0.38 -16.62
C ARG A 9 -1.45 0.09 -16.30
N ASN A 10 -2.08 -0.52 -15.30
CA ASN A 10 -3.45 -0.19 -14.91
C ASN A 10 -3.53 1.22 -14.31
N ILE A 11 -2.56 1.63 -13.51
CA ILE A 11 -2.48 2.98 -12.94
C ILE A 11 -2.24 4.02 -14.05
N GLU A 12 -1.38 3.74 -15.01
CA GLU A 12 -1.14 4.63 -16.15
C GLU A 12 -2.40 4.80 -17.00
N ALA A 13 -3.12 3.70 -17.25
CA ALA A 13 -4.33 3.71 -18.07
C ALA A 13 -5.52 4.37 -17.37
N SER A 14 -5.69 4.16 -16.06
CA SER A 14 -6.86 4.68 -15.31
C SER A 14 -6.60 6.04 -14.64
N GLY A 15 -5.34 6.37 -14.35
CA GLY A 15 -5.00 7.52 -13.53
C GLY A 15 -5.38 7.36 -12.05
N GLU A 16 -5.76 6.17 -11.61
CA GLU A 16 -6.32 5.93 -10.28
C GLU A 16 -5.76 4.65 -9.66
N PHE A 17 -5.62 4.65 -8.34
CA PHE A 17 -5.24 3.46 -7.58
C PHE A 17 -5.69 3.55 -6.13
N VAL A 18 -5.66 2.41 -5.45
CA VAL A 18 -5.92 2.33 -4.00
C VAL A 18 -4.71 1.74 -3.30
N TRP A 19 -4.24 2.44 -2.26
CA TRP A 19 -3.28 1.89 -1.31
C TRP A 19 -4.03 1.31 -0.11
N ASN A 20 -3.66 0.08 0.28
CA ASN A 20 -4.25 -0.61 1.42
C ASN A 20 -3.16 -0.94 2.45
N LEU A 21 -3.44 -0.66 3.72
CA LEU A 21 -2.54 -1.00 4.81
C LEU A 21 -2.47 -2.52 4.98
N VAL A 22 -1.26 -3.05 5.01
CA VAL A 22 -1.02 -4.44 5.41
C VAL A 22 -0.77 -4.51 6.90
N THR A 23 -1.60 -5.30 7.57
CA THR A 23 -1.45 -5.65 8.99
C THR A 23 -0.90 -7.06 9.12
N ARG A 24 -0.45 -7.47 10.30
CA ARG A 24 0.10 -8.82 10.51
C ARG A 24 -0.83 -9.94 10.04
N PRO A 25 -2.16 -9.90 10.31
CA PRO A 25 -3.09 -10.91 9.78
C PRO A 25 -3.19 -10.94 8.25
N LEU A 26 -2.92 -9.83 7.57
CA LEU A 26 -2.97 -9.74 6.09
C LEU A 26 -1.63 -10.05 5.41
N ALA A 27 -0.56 -10.29 6.16
CA ALA A 27 0.77 -10.45 5.61
C ALA A 27 0.87 -11.62 4.61
N GLU A 28 0.24 -12.74 4.92
CA GLU A 28 0.24 -13.93 4.05
C GLU A 28 -0.54 -13.66 2.75
N ALA A 29 -1.73 -13.06 2.85
CA ALA A 29 -2.52 -12.69 1.68
C ALA A 29 -1.77 -11.68 0.79
N MET A 30 -1.14 -10.66 1.38
CA MET A 30 -0.28 -9.72 0.66
C MET A 30 0.88 -10.42 -0.05
N ASN A 31 1.50 -11.39 0.60
CA ASN A 31 2.57 -12.16 -0.02
C ASN A 31 2.07 -12.94 -1.25
N GLN A 32 0.88 -13.53 -1.17
CA GLN A 32 0.26 -14.23 -2.30
C GLN A 32 -0.05 -13.31 -3.49
N THR A 33 -0.48 -12.06 -3.26
CA THR A 33 -0.71 -11.09 -4.34
C THR A 33 0.59 -10.66 -5.04
N SER A 34 1.76 -11.00 -4.50
CA SER A 34 3.05 -10.74 -5.16
C SER A 34 3.49 -11.82 -6.14
N ALA A 35 2.75 -12.94 -6.23
CA ALA A 35 3.03 -14.00 -7.16
C ALA A 35 2.94 -13.52 -8.63
N ALA A 36 3.83 -14.02 -9.46
CA ALA A 36 3.76 -13.76 -10.90
C ALA A 36 2.67 -14.67 -11.51
N VAL A 37 1.49 -14.12 -11.71
CA VAL A 37 0.33 -14.80 -12.31
C VAL A 37 -0.01 -14.17 -13.65
N ALA A 38 -0.80 -14.89 -14.46
CA ALA A 38 -1.29 -14.37 -15.73
C ALA A 38 -2.25 -13.18 -15.48
N PRO A 39 -2.32 -12.17 -16.37
CA PRO A 39 -3.13 -10.97 -16.19
C PRO A 39 -4.63 -11.22 -15.98
N GLU A 40 -5.12 -12.39 -16.42
CA GLU A 40 -6.52 -12.82 -16.29
C GLU A 40 -6.85 -13.36 -14.90
N VAL A 41 -5.83 -13.65 -14.09
CA VAL A 41 -6.01 -14.18 -12.73
C VAL A 41 -6.24 -13.03 -11.77
N SER A 42 -7.37 -13.06 -11.07
CA SER A 42 -7.69 -12.07 -10.04
C SER A 42 -6.83 -12.31 -8.80
N GLU A 43 -5.98 -11.35 -8.46
CA GLU A 43 -5.20 -11.38 -7.22
C GLU A 43 -6.10 -11.39 -5.97
N PHE A 44 -7.31 -10.80 -6.05
CA PHE A 44 -8.30 -10.86 -4.98
C PHE A 44 -8.74 -12.31 -4.69
N GLU A 45 -9.04 -13.07 -5.74
CA GLU A 45 -9.45 -14.47 -5.61
C GLU A 45 -8.29 -15.33 -5.12
N LEU A 46 -7.09 -15.14 -5.70
CA LEU A 46 -5.88 -15.87 -5.33
C LEU A 46 -5.54 -15.72 -3.85
N ALA A 47 -5.67 -14.51 -3.32
CA ALA A 47 -5.35 -14.19 -1.93
C ALA A 47 -6.56 -14.29 -0.98
N SER A 48 -7.73 -14.71 -1.48
CA SER A 48 -8.99 -14.79 -0.72
C SER A 48 -9.36 -13.45 -0.07
N LEU A 49 -9.15 -12.35 -0.80
CA LEU A 49 -9.47 -10.99 -0.37
C LEU A 49 -10.79 -10.53 -0.96
N THR A 50 -11.52 -9.71 -0.23
CA THR A 50 -12.84 -9.22 -0.63
C THR A 50 -12.72 -7.80 -1.24
N PRO A 51 -13.07 -7.60 -2.52
CA PRO A 51 -13.13 -6.26 -3.10
C PRO A 51 -14.29 -5.47 -2.49
N LEU A 52 -14.03 -4.23 -2.10
CA LEU A 52 -15.00 -3.29 -1.56
C LEU A 52 -14.97 -2.00 -2.39
N ALA A 53 -16.13 -1.55 -2.86
CA ALA A 53 -16.23 -0.36 -3.71
C ALA A 53 -15.58 0.87 -3.05
N SER A 54 -14.81 1.60 -3.83
CA SER A 54 -14.27 2.92 -3.49
C SER A 54 -15.35 4.00 -3.64
N ARG A 55 -15.09 5.21 -3.14
CA ARG A 55 -16.03 6.34 -3.21
C ARG A 55 -15.72 7.31 -4.34
N LEU A 56 -14.44 7.57 -4.59
CA LEU A 56 -13.99 8.63 -5.49
C LEU A 56 -13.12 8.13 -6.64
N VAL A 57 -12.71 6.84 -6.60
CA VAL A 57 -11.91 6.19 -7.65
C VAL A 57 -12.55 4.87 -8.06
N ALA A 58 -12.27 4.40 -9.28
CA ALA A 58 -12.82 3.16 -9.81
C ALA A 58 -12.21 1.88 -9.18
N PRO A 59 -10.89 1.79 -8.93
CA PRO A 59 -10.30 0.61 -8.33
C PRO A 59 -10.89 0.31 -6.94
N PRO A 60 -11.22 -0.96 -6.63
CA PRO A 60 -11.77 -1.34 -5.34
C PRO A 60 -10.70 -1.29 -4.23
N ARG A 61 -11.17 -1.10 -3.00
CA ARG A 61 -10.40 -1.29 -1.76
C ARG A 61 -10.41 -2.76 -1.36
N ILE A 62 -9.53 -3.13 -0.46
CA ILE A 62 -9.55 -4.44 0.22
C ILE A 62 -10.39 -4.31 1.50
N ALA A 63 -11.48 -5.07 1.61
CA ALA A 63 -12.41 -4.99 2.76
C ALA A 63 -11.73 -5.34 4.09
N GLU A 64 -10.78 -6.27 4.08
CA GLU A 64 -10.04 -6.74 5.25
C GLU A 64 -8.98 -5.72 5.72
N SER A 65 -8.57 -4.78 4.86
CA SER A 65 -7.61 -3.74 5.23
C SER A 65 -8.26 -2.69 6.12
N PRO A 66 -7.71 -2.42 7.31
CA PRO A 66 -8.31 -1.46 8.23
C PRO A 66 -8.04 0.01 7.86
N VAL A 67 -7.14 0.26 6.91
CA VAL A 67 -6.88 1.60 6.37
C VAL A 67 -6.68 1.52 4.87
N SER A 68 -7.39 2.36 4.12
CA SER A 68 -7.21 2.46 2.67
C SER A 68 -7.17 3.92 2.24
N PHE A 69 -6.33 4.23 1.25
CA PHE A 69 -6.25 5.53 0.61
C PHE A 69 -6.67 5.41 -0.85
N GLU A 70 -7.68 6.16 -1.25
CA GLU A 70 -8.02 6.33 -2.66
C GLU A 70 -7.14 7.40 -3.24
N CYS A 71 -6.45 7.09 -4.33
CA CYS A 71 -5.42 7.94 -4.89
C CYS A 71 -5.67 8.24 -6.38
N ARG A 72 -5.36 9.47 -6.79
CA ARG A 72 -5.24 9.85 -8.20
C ARG A 72 -3.79 10.05 -8.57
N LEU A 73 -3.40 9.50 -9.69
CA LEU A 73 -2.04 9.58 -10.21
C LEU A 73 -1.64 11.04 -10.44
N THR A 74 -0.49 11.43 -9.91
CA THR A 74 0.12 12.74 -10.18
C THR A 74 1.34 12.61 -11.07
N GLN A 75 2.17 11.59 -10.83
CA GLN A 75 3.38 11.35 -11.63
C GLN A 75 3.65 9.84 -11.71
N LEU A 76 4.10 9.43 -12.88
CA LEU A 76 4.64 8.10 -13.15
C LEU A 76 6.05 8.28 -13.72
N LEU A 77 7.07 7.87 -12.99
CA LEU A 77 8.46 8.08 -13.34
C LEU A 77 9.16 6.75 -13.54
N GLN A 78 9.75 6.54 -14.71
CA GLN A 78 10.71 5.48 -14.89
C GLN A 78 12.07 5.94 -14.38
N LEU A 79 12.68 5.14 -13.49
CA LEU A 79 13.92 5.53 -12.81
C LEU A 79 15.14 5.32 -13.71
N GLN A 80 16.19 6.07 -13.41
CA GLN A 80 17.51 5.97 -14.06
C GLN A 80 18.57 5.72 -12.99
N ASP A 81 19.66 5.10 -13.39
CA ASP A 81 20.84 5.00 -12.55
C ASP A 81 21.68 6.30 -12.61
N VAL A 82 22.79 6.31 -11.87
CA VAL A 82 23.69 7.47 -11.81
C VAL A 82 24.33 7.83 -13.15
N SER A 83 24.39 6.89 -14.10
CA SER A 83 24.91 7.11 -15.46
C SER A 83 23.85 7.59 -16.45
N GLY A 84 22.58 7.67 -16.01
CA GLY A 84 21.44 8.01 -16.84
C GLY A 84 20.84 6.82 -17.59
N GLN A 85 21.29 5.59 -17.30
CA GLN A 85 20.70 4.39 -17.89
C GLN A 85 19.30 4.15 -17.31
N ILE A 86 18.31 3.94 -18.18
CA ILE A 86 16.94 3.67 -17.79
C ILE A 86 16.85 2.29 -17.13
N LEU A 87 16.26 2.26 -15.94
CA LEU A 87 16.04 1.05 -15.16
C LEU A 87 14.63 0.49 -15.39
N PRO A 88 14.42 -0.84 -15.28
CA PRO A 88 13.11 -1.45 -15.32
C PRO A 88 12.36 -1.24 -13.97
N THR A 89 12.35 -0.01 -13.49
CA THR A 89 11.79 0.37 -12.18
C THR A 89 10.97 1.65 -12.31
N TRP A 90 9.76 1.64 -11.76
CA TRP A 90 8.83 2.76 -11.80
C TRP A 90 8.51 3.25 -10.38
N LEU A 91 8.45 4.57 -10.24
CA LEU A 91 7.94 5.27 -9.08
C LEU A 91 6.57 5.87 -9.43
N VAL A 92 5.55 5.49 -8.67
CA VAL A 92 4.19 6.01 -8.79
C VAL A 92 3.94 6.98 -7.66
N LEU A 93 3.57 8.21 -7.99
CA LEU A 93 3.15 9.24 -7.04
C LEU A 93 1.66 9.54 -7.26
N GLY A 94 0.91 9.68 -6.18
CA GLY A 94 -0.51 10.00 -6.25
C GLY A 94 -0.95 10.92 -5.13
N GLU A 95 -1.96 11.73 -5.43
CA GLU A 95 -2.68 12.51 -4.44
C GLU A 95 -3.73 11.64 -3.74
N VAL A 96 -3.75 11.66 -2.41
CA VAL A 96 -4.78 10.97 -1.63
C VAL A 96 -6.05 11.82 -1.66
N VAL A 97 -7.11 11.30 -2.28
CA VAL A 97 -8.39 12.00 -2.45
C VAL A 97 -9.46 11.52 -1.45
N ALA A 98 -9.31 10.33 -0.88
CA ALA A 98 -10.13 9.84 0.22
C ALA A 98 -9.34 8.91 1.14
N VAL A 99 -9.69 8.93 2.43
CA VAL A 99 -9.09 8.08 3.47
C VAL A 99 -10.19 7.30 4.16
N HIS A 100 -10.00 5.99 4.26
CA HIS A 100 -10.86 5.08 5.00
C HIS A 100 -10.09 4.52 6.18
N ILE A 101 -10.62 4.65 7.39
CA ILE A 101 -10.01 4.16 8.62
C ILE A 101 -11.05 3.38 9.40
N ALA A 102 -10.74 2.15 9.79
CA ALA A 102 -11.59 1.37 10.67
C ALA A 102 -11.73 2.08 12.02
N GLN A 103 -12.97 2.25 12.49
CA GLN A 103 -13.28 3.03 13.69
C GLN A 103 -12.52 2.52 14.93
N ARG A 104 -12.24 1.23 15.03
CA ARG A 104 -11.45 0.62 16.12
C ARG A 104 -10.02 1.16 16.23
N LEU A 105 -9.50 1.79 15.17
CA LEU A 105 -8.17 2.41 15.15
C LEU A 105 -8.19 3.90 15.50
N LEU A 106 -9.36 4.44 15.82
CA LEU A 106 -9.49 5.83 16.24
C LEU A 106 -9.66 5.93 17.77
N VAL A 107 -8.86 6.76 18.40
CA VAL A 107 -8.99 7.12 19.82
C VAL A 107 -9.26 8.61 19.89
N ASN A 108 -10.45 9.00 20.36
CA ASN A 108 -10.88 10.41 20.37
C ASN A 108 -10.77 11.10 19.00
N GLY A 109 -11.08 10.37 17.91
CA GLY A 109 -10.98 10.86 16.55
C GLY A 109 -9.57 10.90 15.96
N ILE A 110 -8.56 10.48 16.71
CA ILE A 110 -7.15 10.46 16.27
C ILE A 110 -6.75 9.02 15.96
N TYR A 111 -6.08 8.83 14.83
CA TYR A 111 -5.55 7.53 14.43
C TYR A 111 -4.48 7.04 15.41
N ASP A 112 -4.70 5.85 15.98
CA ASP A 112 -3.75 5.19 16.87
C ASP A 112 -2.87 4.23 16.05
N THR A 113 -1.70 4.70 15.66
CA THR A 113 -0.73 3.97 14.84
C THR A 113 -0.33 2.63 15.49
N ALA A 114 -0.20 2.60 16.81
CA ALA A 114 0.27 1.41 17.52
C ALA A 114 -0.76 0.25 17.54
N ARG A 115 -2.05 0.57 17.33
CA ARG A 115 -3.14 -0.44 17.32
C ARG A 115 -3.29 -1.18 16.00
N ALA A 116 -2.70 -0.67 14.92
CA ALA A 116 -2.96 -1.21 13.60
C ALA A 116 -2.12 -2.44 13.24
N ASP A 117 -1.12 -2.78 14.06
CA ASP A 117 -0.20 -3.92 13.83
C ASP A 117 0.39 -3.89 12.41
N HIS A 118 0.98 -2.75 12.07
CA HIS A 118 1.56 -2.48 10.76
C HIS A 118 2.65 -3.48 10.40
N VAL A 119 2.67 -3.94 9.16
CA VAL A 119 3.77 -4.71 8.61
C VAL A 119 4.75 -3.78 7.92
N LEU A 120 6.02 -3.88 8.31
CA LEU A 120 7.13 -3.14 7.72
C LEU A 120 8.06 -4.11 6.99
N ARG A 121 8.48 -3.75 5.78
CA ARG A 121 9.51 -4.48 5.06
C ARG A 121 10.87 -4.20 5.68
N GLY A 122 11.55 -5.26 6.11
CA GLY A 122 12.95 -5.20 6.55
C GLY A 122 13.95 -5.34 5.41
N GLY A 123 15.22 -5.41 5.75
CA GLY A 123 16.27 -5.79 4.83
C GLY A 123 16.25 -7.29 4.52
N GLY A 124 17.19 -7.78 3.72
CA GLY A 124 17.26 -9.19 3.37
C GLY A 124 16.17 -9.68 2.43
N ALA A 125 16.12 -10.98 2.21
CA ALA A 125 15.22 -11.58 1.22
C ALA A 125 13.75 -11.65 1.69
N ALA A 126 13.52 -11.86 2.99
CA ALA A 126 12.20 -12.19 3.51
C ALA A 126 11.90 -11.60 4.90
N ASP A 127 12.64 -10.58 5.33
CA ASP A 127 12.47 -10.02 6.67
C ASP A 127 11.33 -8.99 6.69
N TYR A 128 10.39 -9.20 7.59
CA TYR A 128 9.30 -8.28 7.90
C TYR A 128 9.21 -8.07 9.39
N PHE A 129 8.73 -6.91 9.80
CA PHE A 129 8.49 -6.55 11.20
C PHE A 129 7.04 -6.15 11.37
N SER A 130 6.47 -6.39 12.53
CA SER A 130 5.23 -5.76 12.94
C SER A 130 5.49 -4.71 14.00
N VAL A 131 4.64 -3.70 14.07
CA VAL A 131 4.76 -2.57 15.00
C VAL A 131 3.55 -2.56 15.91
N GLY A 132 3.81 -2.58 17.20
CA GLY A 132 2.78 -2.53 18.25
C GLY A 132 3.07 -1.46 19.31
N PRO A 133 2.29 -1.40 20.39
CA PRO A 133 2.43 -0.40 21.44
C PRO A 133 3.81 -0.38 22.11
N GLU A 134 4.48 -1.53 22.18
CA GLU A 134 5.80 -1.66 22.83
C GLU A 134 6.92 -0.94 22.08
N GLN A 135 6.74 -0.72 20.76
CA GLN A 135 7.69 -0.02 19.92
C GLN A 135 7.43 1.49 19.87
N LEU A 136 6.32 1.96 20.46
CA LEU A 136 5.95 3.37 20.42
C LEU A 136 6.82 4.19 21.38
N PHE A 137 7.51 5.19 20.85
CA PHE A 137 8.14 6.23 21.64
C PHE A 137 7.80 7.62 21.07
N LYS A 138 7.81 8.62 21.93
CA LYS A 138 7.52 10.01 21.53
C LYS A 138 8.80 10.81 21.40
N MET A 139 8.94 11.48 20.28
CA MET A 139 10.04 12.41 20.04
C MET A 139 9.45 13.76 19.62
N LEU A 140 9.61 14.76 20.46
CA LEU A 140 9.17 16.12 20.17
C LEU A 140 10.29 16.87 19.47
N ARG A 141 9.91 17.75 18.54
CA ARG A 141 10.86 18.64 17.89
C ARG A 141 11.45 19.58 18.95
N PRO A 142 12.79 19.74 19.02
CA PRO A 142 13.40 20.74 19.88
C PRO A 142 12.82 22.13 19.60
N ARG A 143 12.55 22.87 20.64
CA ARG A 143 12.18 24.29 20.51
C ARG A 143 13.47 25.06 20.29
N GLY A 144 13.60 25.77 19.18
CA GLY A 144 14.65 26.76 18.94
C GLY A 144 14.41 28.03 19.71
#